data_afed2fd3b40c4680b6741b819b0ccdb8
#
_entry.id   afed2fd3b40c4680b6741b819b0ccdb8
#
_cell.length_a   1.000
_cell.length_b   1.000
_cell.length_c   1.000
_cell.angle_alpha   90.00
_cell.angle_beta   90.00
_cell.angle_gamma   90.00
#
_symmetry.space_group_name_H-M   'P 1'
#
loop_
_entity.id
_entity.type
_entity.pdbx_description
1 polymer ?
#
loop_
_entity_poly.entity_id
_entity_poly.type
_entity_poly.pdbx_seq_one_letter_code
_entity_poly.pdbx_strand_id
1 'polypeptide(L)'
;MKVKYDITAIGNALVDTQFKVSHEFIAEVGLEIDQMNLSSAEEHAPIIDKLKKENAESVSDCGGSATNTLVAATHFGAKCFHTCVVADDEDGHSYLANLKNIGVKHNFKMRDADEVPTGKCLILVTADAKRTMSTALNVSALMRMDDIDFVAKNIVDGLDAYGMIKGPKFVNEDDIAA
;
A
#
# COMPACT_ATOMS: atom_id res chain seq x y z
N MET A 1 -28.93 -7.94 -11.78
CA MET A 1 -28.15 -7.77 -10.55
C MET A 1 -27.95 -6.28 -10.31
N LYS A 2 -28.14 -5.79 -9.06
CA LYS A 2 -27.87 -4.39 -8.75
C LYS A 2 -26.36 -4.29 -8.45
N VAL A 3 -25.61 -3.62 -9.30
CA VAL A 3 -24.16 -3.39 -9.10
C VAL A 3 -23.99 -2.63 -7.78
N LYS A 4 -23.21 -3.16 -6.86
CA LYS A 4 -22.98 -2.57 -5.54
C LYS A 4 -21.86 -1.53 -5.59
N TYR A 5 -20.82 -1.80 -6.38
CA TYR A 5 -19.66 -0.94 -6.59
C TYR A 5 -19.40 -0.78 -8.09
N ASP A 6 -18.90 0.39 -8.47
CA ASP A 6 -18.51 0.68 -9.85
C ASP A 6 -17.10 0.18 -10.13
N ILE A 7 -16.22 0.28 -9.11
CA ILE A 7 -14.82 -0.18 -9.19
C ILE A 7 -14.47 -0.95 -7.92
N THR A 8 -13.85 -2.11 -8.11
CA THR A 8 -13.22 -2.91 -7.05
C THR A 8 -11.75 -3.10 -7.38
N ALA A 9 -10.87 -2.87 -6.42
CA ALA A 9 -9.43 -3.09 -6.59
C ALA A 9 -8.84 -3.94 -5.48
N ILE A 10 -7.80 -4.69 -5.83
CA ILE A 10 -6.97 -5.49 -4.93
C ILE A 10 -5.55 -4.93 -5.04
N GLY A 11 -4.90 -4.63 -3.93
CA GLY A 11 -3.53 -4.12 -3.95
C GLY A 11 -2.95 -3.85 -2.57
N ASN A 12 -1.68 -3.48 -2.54
CA ASN A 12 -0.97 -3.17 -1.31
C ASN A 12 -1.49 -1.88 -0.68
N ALA A 13 -1.79 -1.95 0.63
CA ALA A 13 -2.04 -0.79 1.47
C ALA A 13 -0.70 -0.23 1.97
N LEU A 14 -0.41 1.00 1.62
CA LEU A 14 0.81 1.68 2.04
C LEU A 14 0.45 3.02 2.70
N VAL A 15 1.09 3.34 3.81
CA VAL A 15 1.09 4.70 4.33
C VAL A 15 2.25 5.44 3.66
N ASP A 16 1.91 6.37 2.77
CA ASP A 16 2.87 7.23 2.10
C ASP A 16 3.24 8.38 3.03
N THR A 17 4.51 8.49 3.43
CA THR A 17 5.00 9.61 4.24
C THR A 17 6.05 10.38 3.46
N GLN A 18 5.71 11.62 3.12
CA GLN A 18 6.55 12.50 2.32
C GLN A 18 7.38 13.42 3.20
N PHE A 19 8.68 13.51 2.88
CA PHE A 19 9.67 14.38 3.52
C PHE A 19 10.38 15.25 2.50
N LYS A 20 10.67 16.51 2.87
CA LYS A 20 11.60 17.36 2.09
C LYS A 20 13.02 17.12 2.59
N VAL A 21 13.92 16.74 1.68
CA VAL A 21 15.31 16.41 2.01
C VAL A 21 16.29 16.99 0.98
N SER A 22 17.59 16.97 1.32
CA SER A 22 18.64 17.32 0.37
C SER A 22 19.11 16.10 -0.45
N HIS A 23 19.88 16.35 -1.50
CA HIS A 23 20.52 15.28 -2.27
C HIS A 23 21.56 14.52 -1.43
N GLU A 24 22.26 15.23 -0.55
CA GLU A 24 23.24 14.67 0.38
C GLU A 24 22.57 13.69 1.32
N PHE A 25 21.38 14.03 1.84
CA PHE A 25 20.61 13.11 2.69
C PHE A 25 20.35 11.78 1.99
N ILE A 26 19.88 11.82 0.72
CA ILE A 26 19.58 10.59 -0.06
C ILE A 26 20.85 9.76 -0.26
N ALA A 27 21.97 10.40 -0.58
CA ALA A 27 23.24 9.72 -0.74
C ALA A 27 23.73 9.07 0.57
N GLU A 28 23.59 9.76 1.72
CA GLU A 28 23.99 9.27 3.03
C GLU A 28 23.15 8.07 3.51
N VAL A 29 21.88 8.00 3.12
CA VAL A 29 21.03 6.83 3.43
C VAL A 29 21.13 5.72 2.39
N GLY A 30 21.96 5.90 1.36
CA GLY A 30 22.31 4.87 0.38
C GLY A 30 21.21 4.52 -0.62
N LEU A 31 20.25 5.45 -0.87
CA LEU A 31 19.17 5.25 -1.83
C LEU A 31 19.54 5.80 -3.22
N GLU A 32 19.01 5.16 -4.27
CA GLU A 32 19.11 5.68 -5.64
C GLU A 32 18.12 6.81 -5.86
N ILE A 33 18.64 7.98 -6.28
CA ILE A 33 17.85 9.18 -6.51
C ILE A 33 16.83 8.94 -7.63
N ASP A 34 15.60 9.44 -7.44
CA ASP A 34 14.52 9.40 -8.43
C ASP A 34 14.06 7.97 -8.78
N GLN A 35 14.28 7.03 -7.86
CA GLN A 35 13.91 5.63 -8.00
C GLN A 35 13.00 5.17 -6.87
N MET A 36 12.29 4.06 -7.12
CA MET A 36 11.58 3.31 -6.10
C MET A 36 12.47 2.15 -5.63
N ASN A 37 12.86 2.20 -4.36
CA ASN A 37 13.68 1.19 -3.70
C ASN A 37 12.78 0.32 -2.83
N LEU A 38 12.80 -1.00 -3.02
CA LEU A 38 12.20 -1.92 -2.06
C LEU A 38 13.09 -2.05 -0.85
N SER A 39 12.51 -2.03 0.34
CA SER A 39 13.21 -2.14 1.61
C SER A 39 12.37 -2.90 2.64
N SER A 40 12.94 -3.10 3.82
CA SER A 40 12.29 -3.70 4.97
C SER A 40 11.96 -2.64 6.04
N ALA A 41 11.19 -3.03 7.06
CA ALA A 41 10.92 -2.16 8.20
C ALA A 41 12.19 -1.81 8.97
N GLU A 42 13.14 -2.75 9.07
CA GLU A 42 14.43 -2.57 9.72
C GLU A 42 15.30 -1.56 8.97
N GLU A 43 15.28 -1.58 7.64
CA GLU A 43 16.01 -0.61 6.81
C GLU A 43 15.39 0.78 6.87
N HIS A 44 14.09 0.90 7.13
CA HIS A 44 13.44 2.19 7.35
C HIS A 44 13.83 2.85 8.68
N ALA A 45 14.10 2.06 9.74
CA ALA A 45 14.36 2.59 11.08
C ALA A 45 15.48 3.64 11.11
N PRO A 46 16.70 3.41 10.56
CA PRO A 46 17.77 4.40 10.56
C PRO A 46 17.44 5.65 9.73
N ILE A 47 16.68 5.50 8.63
CA ILE A 47 16.24 6.63 7.80
C ILE A 47 15.27 7.51 8.59
N ILE A 48 14.28 6.90 9.24
CA ILE A 48 13.30 7.60 10.07
C ILE A 48 13.98 8.32 11.25
N ASP A 49 14.92 7.65 11.92
CA ASP A 49 15.65 8.25 13.03
C ASP A 49 16.47 9.46 12.60
N LYS A 50 17.07 9.40 11.41
CA LYS A 50 17.80 10.53 10.84
C LYS A 50 16.85 11.68 10.49
N LEU A 51 15.70 11.41 9.84
CA LEU A 51 14.68 12.41 9.53
C LEU A 51 14.16 13.11 10.80
N LYS A 52 13.94 12.35 11.88
CA LYS A 52 13.53 12.89 13.19
C LYS A 52 14.60 13.80 13.79
N LYS A 53 15.88 13.42 13.73
CA LYS A 53 17.01 14.22 14.24
C LYS A 53 17.15 15.56 13.50
N GLU A 54 16.83 15.57 12.21
CA GLU A 54 16.86 16.79 11.39
C GLU A 54 15.56 17.60 11.50
N ASN A 55 14.59 17.18 12.32
CA ASN A 55 13.26 17.77 12.43
C ASN A 55 12.57 17.94 11.07
N ALA A 56 12.71 16.97 10.19
CA ALA A 56 12.12 17.02 8.85
C ALA A 56 10.60 17.03 8.93
N GLU A 57 9.99 18.03 8.32
CA GLU A 57 8.53 18.11 8.20
C GLU A 57 8.02 16.96 7.34
N SER A 58 6.92 16.35 7.75
CA SER A 58 6.30 15.24 7.02
C SER A 58 4.81 15.44 6.81
N VAL A 59 4.32 14.85 5.71
CA VAL A 59 2.89 14.71 5.42
C VAL A 59 2.63 13.25 5.13
N SER A 60 1.65 12.65 5.81
CA SER A 60 1.27 11.24 5.59
C SER A 60 -0.15 11.14 5.05
N ASP A 61 -0.36 10.19 4.13
CA ASP A 61 -1.66 9.87 3.55
C ASP A 61 -1.72 8.39 3.17
N CYS A 62 -2.92 7.91 2.82
CA CYS A 62 -3.08 6.57 2.26
C CYS A 62 -2.48 6.51 0.85
N GLY A 63 -1.68 5.48 0.59
CA GLY A 63 -0.99 5.25 -0.67
C GLY A 63 -1.16 3.83 -1.20
N GLY A 64 -0.37 3.54 -2.24
CA GLY A 64 -0.49 2.34 -3.05
C GLY A 64 -1.27 2.59 -4.34
N SER A 65 -0.81 2.01 -5.46
CA SER A 65 -1.37 2.29 -6.80
C SER A 65 -2.87 2.00 -6.90
N ALA A 66 -3.34 0.89 -6.31
CA ALA A 66 -4.76 0.55 -6.27
C ALA A 66 -5.55 1.59 -5.46
N THR A 67 -5.05 1.97 -4.29
CA THR A 67 -5.65 2.98 -3.41
C THR A 67 -5.78 4.31 -4.13
N ASN A 68 -4.70 4.81 -4.72
CA ASN A 68 -4.68 6.08 -5.43
C ASN A 68 -5.69 6.11 -6.59
N THR A 69 -5.83 4.98 -7.29
CA THR A 69 -6.85 4.81 -8.35
C THR A 69 -8.26 4.91 -7.80
N LEU A 70 -8.56 4.23 -6.67
CA LEU A 70 -9.88 4.25 -6.05
C LEU A 70 -10.21 5.61 -5.45
N VAL A 71 -9.23 6.29 -4.85
CA VAL A 71 -9.36 7.66 -4.33
C VAL A 71 -9.76 8.61 -5.47
N ALA A 72 -8.99 8.59 -6.57
CA ALA A 72 -9.30 9.41 -7.74
C ALA A 72 -10.70 9.11 -8.30
N ALA A 73 -11.04 7.83 -8.48
CA ALA A 73 -12.35 7.43 -8.99
C ALA A 73 -13.50 7.87 -8.06
N THR A 74 -13.31 7.79 -6.74
CA THR A 74 -14.30 8.24 -5.76
C THR A 74 -14.53 9.74 -5.85
N HIS A 75 -13.50 10.54 -6.06
CA HIS A 75 -13.63 11.98 -6.31
C HIS A 75 -14.42 12.31 -7.59
N PHE A 76 -14.41 11.41 -8.58
CA PHE A 76 -15.27 11.50 -9.77
C PHE A 76 -16.67 10.90 -9.56
N GLY A 77 -17.02 10.50 -8.35
CA GLY A 77 -18.36 10.03 -7.98
C GLY A 77 -18.57 8.51 -8.10
N ALA A 78 -17.52 7.73 -8.38
CA ALA A 78 -17.62 6.27 -8.42
C ALA A 78 -17.77 5.68 -7.01
N LYS A 79 -18.54 4.60 -6.88
CA LYS A 79 -18.61 3.78 -5.67
C LYS A 79 -17.50 2.76 -5.70
N CYS A 80 -16.50 2.96 -4.84
CA CYS A 80 -15.27 2.16 -4.83
C CYS A 80 -15.21 1.20 -3.65
N PHE A 81 -14.60 0.05 -3.90
CA PHE A 81 -14.32 -0.96 -2.87
C PHE A 81 -12.86 -1.42 -2.97
N HIS A 82 -12.15 -1.42 -1.84
CA HIS A 82 -10.76 -1.83 -1.76
C HIS A 82 -10.58 -3.09 -0.93
N THR A 83 -9.85 -4.05 -1.49
CA THR A 83 -9.35 -5.23 -0.80
C THR A 83 -7.85 -5.09 -0.61
N CYS A 84 -7.40 -4.99 0.63
CA CYS A 84 -6.00 -4.97 1.01
C CYS A 84 -5.83 -5.44 2.45
N VAL A 85 -4.61 -5.51 2.94
CA VAL A 85 -4.27 -5.93 4.31
C VAL A 85 -3.48 -4.83 5.00
N VAL A 86 -3.84 -4.54 6.25
CA VAL A 86 -3.11 -3.64 7.16
C VAL A 86 -2.91 -4.34 8.52
N ALA A 87 -1.97 -3.87 9.32
CA ALA A 87 -1.77 -4.33 10.69
C ALA A 87 -2.64 -3.53 11.68
N ASP A 88 -2.81 -4.06 12.88
CA ASP A 88 -3.48 -3.39 14.01
C ASP A 88 -2.50 -2.45 14.72
N ASP A 89 -2.00 -1.46 13.97
CA ASP A 89 -1.06 -0.43 14.39
C ASP A 89 -1.58 0.98 14.06
N GLU A 90 -0.85 2.01 14.49
CA GLU A 90 -1.23 3.41 14.27
C GLU A 90 -1.34 3.73 12.76
N ASP A 91 -0.43 3.22 11.94
CA ASP A 91 -0.43 3.42 10.49
C ASP A 91 -1.65 2.73 9.85
N GLY A 92 -2.00 1.51 10.26
CA GLY A 92 -3.17 0.79 9.78
C GLY A 92 -4.48 1.48 10.15
N HIS A 93 -4.61 1.95 11.38
CA HIS A 93 -5.78 2.73 11.82
C HIS A 93 -5.90 4.04 11.05
N SER A 94 -4.80 4.76 10.85
CA SER A 94 -4.77 6.00 10.06
C SER A 94 -5.18 5.75 8.61
N TYR A 95 -4.64 4.70 7.99
CA TYR A 95 -4.97 4.29 6.63
C TYR A 95 -6.48 4.03 6.46
N LEU A 96 -7.08 3.26 7.38
CA LEU A 96 -8.51 2.97 7.35
C LEU A 96 -9.39 4.21 7.57
N ALA A 97 -8.97 5.10 8.48
CA ALA A 97 -9.65 6.36 8.73
C ALA A 97 -9.67 7.24 7.47
N ASN A 98 -8.55 7.33 6.75
CA ASN A 98 -8.44 8.08 5.51
C ASN A 98 -9.35 7.51 4.43
N LEU A 99 -9.34 6.19 4.18
CA LEU A 99 -10.25 5.56 3.23
C LEU A 99 -11.73 5.81 3.56
N LYS A 100 -12.08 5.71 4.84
CA LYS A 100 -13.45 6.00 5.31
C LYS A 100 -13.86 7.44 5.03
N ASN A 101 -12.97 8.40 5.31
CA ASN A 101 -13.23 9.82 5.08
C ASN A 101 -13.42 10.15 3.60
N ILE A 102 -12.67 9.50 2.72
CA ILE A 102 -12.79 9.64 1.26
C ILE A 102 -14.06 8.95 0.73
N GLY A 103 -14.57 7.92 1.43
CA GLY A 103 -15.76 7.17 1.04
C GLY A 103 -15.48 5.85 0.31
N VAL A 104 -14.22 5.43 0.21
CA VAL A 104 -13.85 4.10 -0.30
C VAL A 104 -14.25 3.04 0.73
N LYS A 105 -15.03 2.05 0.29
CA LYS A 105 -15.44 0.92 1.14
C LYS A 105 -14.39 -0.17 1.15
N HIS A 106 -14.34 -0.92 2.25
CA HIS A 106 -13.40 -2.01 2.45
C HIS A 106 -13.98 -3.08 3.40
N ASN A 107 -13.32 -4.22 3.51
CA ASN A 107 -13.70 -5.33 4.39
C ASN A 107 -12.50 -5.94 5.12
N PHE A 108 -11.46 -5.18 5.41
CA PHE A 108 -10.25 -5.73 6.01
C PHE A 108 -10.48 -6.37 7.36
N LYS A 109 -9.68 -7.42 7.59
CA LYS A 109 -9.30 -7.85 8.94
C LYS A 109 -7.87 -7.36 9.17
N MET A 110 -7.67 -6.59 10.24
CA MET A 110 -6.33 -6.20 10.65
C MET A 110 -5.54 -7.44 11.09
N ARG A 111 -4.26 -7.46 10.73
CA ARG A 111 -3.31 -8.47 11.20
C ARG A 111 -2.67 -8.01 12.50
N ASP A 112 -2.15 -8.97 13.27
CA ASP A 112 -1.39 -8.66 14.46
C ASP A 112 -0.15 -7.83 14.11
N ALA A 113 0.01 -6.67 14.75
CA ALA A 113 1.12 -5.77 14.52
C ALA A 113 2.44 -6.26 15.11
N ASP A 114 2.40 -7.13 16.11
CA ASP A 114 3.60 -7.71 16.74
C ASP A 114 4.36 -8.64 15.76
N GLU A 115 3.67 -9.16 14.74
CA GLU A 115 4.29 -10.00 13.72
C GLU A 115 4.91 -9.16 12.60
N VAL A 116 4.09 -8.32 11.93
CA VAL A 116 4.52 -7.53 10.76
C VAL A 116 3.71 -6.22 10.71
N PRO A 117 4.36 -5.05 10.70
CA PRO A 117 3.65 -3.76 10.69
C PRO A 117 2.94 -3.47 9.37
N THR A 118 2.13 -2.41 9.37
CA THR A 118 1.48 -1.88 8.15
C THR A 118 2.53 -1.46 7.11
N GLY A 119 2.20 -1.64 5.84
CA GLY A 119 3.04 -1.24 4.71
C GLY A 119 3.30 0.27 4.71
N LYS A 120 4.54 0.67 4.43
CA LYS A 120 4.97 2.08 4.48
C LYS A 120 5.85 2.43 3.29
N CYS A 121 5.63 3.61 2.72
CA CYS A 121 6.50 4.20 1.73
C CYS A 121 7.04 5.55 2.24
N LEU A 122 8.35 5.65 2.39
CA LEU A 122 9.04 6.92 2.64
C LEU A 122 9.28 7.59 1.29
N ILE A 123 8.73 8.78 1.10
CA ILE A 123 8.88 9.55 -0.12
C ILE A 123 9.78 10.75 0.17
N LEU A 124 11.00 10.70 -0.31
CA LEU A 124 12.02 11.72 -0.11
C LEU A 124 12.03 12.65 -1.31
N VAL A 125 11.66 13.93 -1.10
CA VAL A 125 11.52 14.93 -2.18
C VAL A 125 12.61 15.95 -2.05
N THR A 126 13.43 16.10 -3.09
CA THR A 126 14.50 17.09 -3.16
C THR A 126 13.99 18.42 -3.73
N ALA A 127 14.79 19.50 -3.57
CA ALA A 127 14.42 20.85 -4.00
C ALA A 127 14.14 20.97 -5.51
N ASP A 128 14.74 20.11 -6.33
CA ASP A 128 14.49 19.99 -7.77
C ASP A 128 13.29 19.08 -8.12
N ALA A 129 12.45 18.77 -7.11
CA ALA A 129 11.23 17.98 -7.22
C ALA A 129 11.43 16.50 -7.63
N LYS A 130 12.63 15.95 -7.49
CA LYS A 130 12.84 14.52 -7.65
C LYS A 130 12.29 13.75 -6.45
N ARG A 131 11.73 12.57 -6.73
CA ARG A 131 11.06 11.73 -5.75
C ARG A 131 11.79 10.41 -5.63
N THR A 132 12.47 10.21 -4.52
CA THR A 132 13.10 8.93 -4.17
C THR A 132 12.20 8.22 -3.17
N MET A 133 11.82 6.99 -3.49
CA MET A 133 10.90 6.21 -2.66
C MET A 133 11.63 5.01 -2.06
N SER A 134 11.41 4.80 -0.76
CA SER A 134 11.82 3.59 -0.04
C SER A 134 10.56 2.92 0.47
N THR A 135 10.25 1.70 -0.02
CA THR A 135 8.97 1.04 0.21
C THR A 135 9.15 -0.28 0.93
N ALA A 136 8.65 -0.37 2.13
CA ALA A 136 8.50 -1.61 2.89
C ALA A 136 7.06 -2.10 2.78
N LEU A 137 6.83 -3.18 2.03
CA LEU A 137 5.49 -3.72 1.80
C LEU A 137 4.88 -4.30 3.07
N ASN A 138 5.72 -4.87 3.95
CA ASN A 138 5.31 -5.42 5.24
C ASN A 138 4.08 -6.34 5.13
N VAL A 139 3.10 -6.18 6.04
CA VAL A 139 1.88 -7.01 6.05
C VAL A 139 1.08 -6.93 4.75
N SER A 140 1.19 -5.85 3.98
CA SER A 140 0.44 -5.72 2.73
C SER A 140 0.83 -6.76 1.67
N ALA A 141 2.07 -7.27 1.72
CA ALA A 141 2.54 -8.36 0.85
C ALA A 141 2.04 -9.76 1.29
N LEU A 142 1.45 -9.87 2.48
CA LEU A 142 0.97 -11.12 3.06
C LEU A 142 -0.52 -11.36 2.84
N MET A 143 -1.11 -10.73 1.81
CA MET A 143 -2.51 -10.94 1.44
C MET A 143 -2.73 -12.40 1.04
N ARG A 144 -3.82 -12.99 1.55
CA ARG A 144 -4.25 -14.37 1.27
C ARG A 144 -5.59 -14.39 0.57
N MET A 145 -5.94 -15.52 -0.02
CA MET A 145 -7.26 -15.69 -0.67
C MET A 145 -8.43 -15.43 0.28
N ASP A 146 -8.27 -15.73 1.57
CA ASP A 146 -9.31 -15.47 2.58
C ASP A 146 -9.52 -13.99 2.90
N ASP A 147 -8.57 -13.12 2.52
CA ASP A 147 -8.70 -11.67 2.65
C ASP A 147 -9.51 -11.06 1.50
N ILE A 148 -9.71 -11.81 0.41
CA ILE A 148 -10.41 -11.32 -0.77
C ILE A 148 -11.91 -11.39 -0.54
N ASP A 149 -12.58 -10.25 -0.67
CA ASP A 149 -14.04 -10.18 -0.58
C ASP A 149 -14.70 -11.05 -1.67
N PHE A 150 -15.86 -11.62 -1.31
CA PHE A 150 -16.62 -12.49 -2.22
C PHE A 150 -16.92 -11.83 -3.58
N VAL A 151 -17.11 -10.52 -3.63
CA VAL A 151 -17.34 -9.78 -4.89
C VAL A 151 -16.06 -9.75 -5.72
N ALA A 152 -14.92 -9.43 -5.11
CA ALA A 152 -13.63 -9.43 -5.77
C ALA A 152 -13.25 -10.84 -6.24
N LYS A 153 -13.48 -11.85 -5.40
CA LYS A 153 -13.25 -13.27 -5.75
C LYS A 153 -14.07 -13.70 -6.95
N ASN A 154 -15.37 -13.35 -7.02
CA ASN A 154 -16.20 -13.69 -8.16
C ASN A 154 -15.76 -12.98 -9.46
N ILE A 155 -15.21 -11.77 -9.37
CA ILE A 155 -14.62 -11.08 -10.53
C ILE A 155 -13.37 -11.81 -11.00
N VAL A 156 -12.47 -12.18 -10.08
CA VAL A 156 -11.24 -12.92 -10.39
C VAL A 156 -11.57 -14.28 -11.02
N ASP A 157 -12.47 -15.06 -10.41
CA ASP A 157 -12.91 -16.36 -10.93
C ASP A 157 -13.58 -16.22 -12.30
N GLY A 158 -14.39 -15.16 -12.50
CA GLY A 158 -15.03 -14.87 -13.77
C GLY A 158 -14.01 -14.50 -14.86
N LEU A 159 -13.02 -13.69 -14.56
CA LEU A 159 -11.97 -13.31 -15.52
C LEU A 159 -11.07 -14.49 -15.88
N ASP A 160 -10.75 -15.37 -14.93
CA ASP A 160 -10.00 -16.61 -15.19
C ASP A 160 -10.80 -17.56 -16.08
N ALA A 161 -12.10 -17.75 -15.83
CA ALA A 161 -12.99 -18.56 -16.65
C ALA A 161 -13.06 -18.10 -18.13
N TYR A 162 -12.88 -16.79 -18.38
CA TYR A 162 -12.79 -16.24 -19.75
C TYR A 162 -11.36 -16.20 -20.28
N GLY A 163 -10.35 -16.71 -19.54
CA GLY A 163 -8.94 -16.69 -19.95
C GLY A 163 -8.35 -15.28 -20.06
N MET A 164 -8.95 -14.31 -19.40
CA MET A 164 -8.52 -12.90 -19.42
C MET A 164 -7.37 -12.61 -18.46
N ILE A 165 -7.15 -13.46 -17.44
CA ILE A 165 -6.03 -13.34 -16.52
C ILE A 165 -4.92 -14.30 -16.99
N LYS A 166 -3.90 -13.74 -17.62
CA LYS A 166 -2.64 -14.42 -17.91
C LYS A 166 -1.57 -13.95 -16.93
N GLY A 167 -1.66 -14.39 -15.69
CA GLY A 167 -0.67 -14.06 -14.67
C GLY A 167 -0.34 -15.28 -13.80
N PRO A 168 0.66 -15.20 -12.91
CA PRO A 168 0.91 -16.28 -11.97
C PRO A 168 -0.39 -16.57 -11.23
N LYS A 169 -0.84 -17.83 -11.29
CA LYS A 169 -1.93 -18.29 -10.43
C LYS A 169 -1.55 -17.92 -9.00
N PHE A 170 -2.49 -17.39 -8.24
CA PHE A 170 -2.27 -17.19 -6.82
C PHE A 170 -1.74 -18.49 -6.23
N VAL A 171 -0.50 -18.45 -5.73
CA VAL A 171 0.20 -19.64 -5.25
C VAL A 171 -0.50 -20.08 -3.98
N ASN A 172 -1.11 -21.25 -3.97
CA ASN A 172 -1.61 -21.86 -2.74
C ASN A 172 -0.42 -22.33 -1.90
N GLU A 173 -0.58 -22.41 -0.58
CA GLU A 173 0.47 -22.90 0.33
C GLU A 173 1.04 -24.27 -0.08
N ASP A 174 0.25 -25.12 -0.75
CA ASP A 174 0.65 -26.42 -1.28
C ASP A 174 1.60 -26.33 -2.49
N ASP A 175 1.65 -25.19 -3.19
CA ASP A 175 2.53 -24.97 -4.35
C ASP A 175 3.94 -24.48 -3.93
N ILE A 176 4.14 -24.12 -2.66
CA ILE A 176 5.43 -23.64 -2.11
C ILE A 176 6.26 -24.81 -1.53
N ALA A 177 5.65 -25.97 -1.31
CA ALA A 177 6.28 -27.14 -0.66
C ALA A 177 6.84 -28.18 -1.64
N ALA A 178 6.96 -27.89 -2.94
CA ALA A 178 7.48 -28.79 -3.97
C ALA A 178 8.84 -28.35 -4.52
#